data_611df1707563e9e9ceafebf90212abf9
#
_entry.id   611df1707563e9e9ceafebf90212abf9
#
_cell.length_a   1.000
_cell.length_b   1.000
_cell.length_c   1.000
_cell.angle_alpha   90.00
_cell.angle_beta   90.00
_cell.angle_gamma   90.00
#
_symmetry.space_group_name_H-M   'P 1'
#
loop_
_entity.id
_entity.type
_entity.pdbx_description
1 polymer ?
#
loop_
_entity_poly.entity_id
_entity_poly.type
_entity_poly.pdbx_seq_one_letter_code
_entity_poly.pdbx_strand_id
1 'polypeptide(L)'
;MSVSTPMVPARAVVSRTGSTRSAEGPAVRRLPPSDHARIGLAARNALPPREQGQLVLPAERRDPVVLLEEQARSRLPELVPVRHGRMTMSPYAFFCGNAVGMATDLAVAPVSGLGVQLCGDAHLSNFGVFAAPERRLLFDINDFDETVSGPWEWDIKRLAASLAIAGRCNGFSRKERRKCVLGTAYRYRDAIAEFGTLRALDIWYARADVDEVYQMLPKATSSRRKNVDQSLLKARGSGNLKPLAKLTELTDDGVRIKADPPLLVPVAELLPEAEREELGTGIKELLTLYRRSLPIDRRVLFDQFEFADLARKAVGVSGVGTRCWIVLLRGRDDGDPLFLQVKEAAPSVLKGKVPTALRQRPAHRNDGERVVVGQRLMQAADDIFLGWRRTDGIDGQARDYYVRQLRDMKGAAVVQKLDPAGMTMFGQLCGWTLARAHARSGDRIALATYLNSDDAFPEAMAEYAEAYADQNERDYHVFLNAVETGRLAADT
;
A
#
# COMPACT_ATOMS: atom_id res chain seq x y z
N MET A 1 52.63 -4.82 -71.38
CA MET A 1 53.20 -5.20 -70.09
C MET A 1 52.04 -5.32 -69.10
N SER A 2 51.73 -6.55 -68.82
CA SER A 2 50.55 -6.98 -67.99
C SER A 2 51.08 -7.16 -66.57
N VAL A 3 50.50 -6.49 -65.60
CA VAL A 3 50.82 -6.69 -64.21
C VAL A 3 49.55 -7.30 -63.51
N SER A 4 49.68 -8.57 -63.18
CA SER A 4 48.72 -9.35 -62.44
C SER A 4 48.79 -9.02 -60.96
N THR A 5 47.61 -8.74 -60.35
CA THR A 5 47.38 -8.57 -58.92
C THR A 5 47.02 -9.94 -58.29
N PRO A 6 47.59 -10.32 -57.14
CA PRO A 6 47.26 -11.58 -56.48
C PRO A 6 45.95 -11.53 -55.69
N MET A 7 45.17 -12.56 -55.81
CA MET A 7 43.99 -12.85 -55.03
C MET A 7 44.35 -13.19 -53.58
N VAL A 8 43.65 -12.56 -52.59
CA VAL A 8 43.69 -12.88 -51.20
C VAL A 8 42.55 -13.90 -50.89
N PRO A 9 42.83 -14.98 -50.15
CA PRO A 9 41.78 -15.98 -49.86
C PRO A 9 40.80 -15.49 -48.80
N ALA A 10 39.49 -15.78 -49.03
CA ALA A 10 38.42 -15.49 -48.13
C ALA A 10 38.54 -16.26 -46.80
N ARG A 11 38.58 -15.55 -45.69
CA ARG A 11 38.47 -16.13 -44.35
C ARG A 11 37.01 -16.51 -44.09
N ALA A 12 36.81 -17.77 -43.66
CA ALA A 12 35.55 -18.30 -43.20
C ALA A 12 34.97 -17.48 -42.05
N VAL A 13 33.73 -17.01 -42.22
CA VAL A 13 32.93 -16.39 -41.16
C VAL A 13 32.38 -17.52 -40.27
N VAL A 14 32.96 -17.66 -39.09
CA VAL A 14 32.39 -18.52 -38.06
C VAL A 14 31.12 -17.82 -37.51
N SER A 15 29.94 -18.33 -37.88
CA SER A 15 28.66 -17.94 -37.31
C SER A 15 28.61 -18.38 -35.85
N ARG A 16 28.79 -17.46 -34.91
CA ARG A 16 28.40 -17.66 -33.53
C ARG A 16 26.90 -17.45 -33.41
N THR A 17 26.14 -18.50 -33.59
CA THR A 17 24.73 -18.58 -33.14
C THR A 17 24.75 -18.69 -31.61
N GLY A 18 24.89 -17.56 -30.94
CA GLY A 18 24.58 -17.42 -29.52
C GLY A 18 23.08 -17.32 -29.37
N SER A 19 22.42 -18.48 -29.23
CA SER A 19 21.01 -18.54 -28.80
C SER A 19 20.92 -18.02 -27.37
N THR A 20 20.66 -16.73 -27.20
CA THR A 20 20.09 -16.22 -25.96
C THR A 20 18.65 -16.73 -25.90
N ARG A 21 18.44 -17.90 -25.32
CA ARG A 21 17.11 -18.30 -24.84
C ARG A 21 16.69 -17.24 -23.82
N SER A 22 15.87 -16.27 -24.26
CA SER A 22 14.98 -15.55 -23.38
C SER A 22 14.19 -16.63 -22.66
N ALA A 23 14.28 -16.66 -21.32
CA ALA A 23 13.42 -17.48 -20.50
C ALA A 23 12.00 -16.93 -20.62
N GLU A 24 11.30 -17.28 -21.71
CA GLU A 24 9.86 -17.16 -21.78
C GLU A 24 9.31 -18.06 -20.67
N GLY A 25 8.74 -17.44 -19.65
CA GLY A 25 7.95 -18.15 -18.65
C GLY A 25 6.87 -18.97 -19.37
N PRO A 26 6.37 -20.06 -18.81
CA PRO A 26 5.37 -20.90 -19.44
C PRO A 26 4.21 -20.03 -19.93
N ALA A 27 3.87 -20.15 -21.21
CA ALA A 27 2.76 -19.43 -21.82
C ALA A 27 1.52 -19.65 -20.96
N VAL A 28 0.98 -18.57 -20.39
CA VAL A 28 -0.23 -18.63 -19.54
C VAL A 28 -1.34 -19.19 -20.42
N ARG A 29 -1.70 -20.46 -20.18
CA ARG A 29 -2.78 -21.14 -20.91
C ARG A 29 -4.08 -20.41 -20.59
N ARG A 30 -4.63 -19.71 -21.56
CA ARG A 30 -5.93 -19.04 -21.41
C ARG A 30 -7.02 -20.09 -21.29
N LEU A 31 -7.60 -20.20 -20.12
CA LEU A 31 -8.76 -21.04 -19.88
C LEU A 31 -10.02 -20.33 -20.43
N PRO A 32 -11.02 -21.08 -20.91
CA PRO A 32 -12.33 -20.50 -21.26
C PRO A 32 -13.06 -20.07 -19.98
N PRO A 33 -14.01 -19.10 -20.06
CA PRO A 33 -14.77 -18.60 -18.90
C PRO A 33 -15.44 -19.73 -18.07
N SER A 34 -15.90 -20.79 -18.72
CA SER A 34 -16.49 -21.98 -18.05
C SER A 34 -15.51 -22.69 -17.13
N ASP A 35 -14.23 -22.74 -17.48
CA ASP A 35 -13.21 -23.40 -16.67
C ASP A 35 -12.87 -22.55 -15.44
N HIS A 36 -12.79 -21.22 -15.60
CA HIS A 36 -12.67 -20.27 -14.49
C HIS A 36 -13.86 -20.40 -13.52
N ALA A 37 -15.09 -20.50 -14.04
CA ALA A 37 -16.27 -20.71 -13.21
C ALA A 37 -16.21 -22.06 -12.45
N ARG A 38 -15.73 -23.13 -13.10
CA ARG A 38 -15.53 -24.43 -12.39
C ARG A 38 -14.53 -24.34 -11.25
N ILE A 39 -13.45 -23.57 -11.43
CA ILE A 39 -12.48 -23.31 -10.35
C ILE A 39 -13.16 -22.60 -9.18
N GLY A 40 -13.94 -21.55 -9.45
CA GLY A 40 -14.68 -20.82 -8.42
C GLY A 40 -15.70 -21.69 -7.68
N LEU A 41 -16.42 -22.55 -8.40
CA LEU A 41 -17.38 -23.50 -7.80
C LEU A 41 -16.66 -24.55 -6.93
N ALA A 42 -15.54 -25.07 -7.40
CA ALA A 42 -14.74 -26.03 -6.62
C ALA A 42 -14.22 -25.38 -5.33
N ALA A 43 -13.70 -24.16 -5.40
CA ALA A 43 -13.28 -23.38 -4.24
C ALA A 43 -14.44 -23.14 -3.24
N ARG A 44 -15.64 -22.81 -3.76
CA ARG A 44 -16.85 -22.61 -2.95
C ARG A 44 -17.30 -23.88 -2.24
N ASN A 45 -17.19 -25.02 -2.90
CA ASN A 45 -17.53 -26.31 -2.30
C ASN A 45 -16.50 -26.74 -1.25
N ALA A 46 -15.22 -26.42 -1.46
CA ALA A 46 -14.14 -26.74 -0.51
C ALA A 46 -14.18 -25.87 0.75
N LEU A 47 -14.51 -24.60 0.60
CA LEU A 47 -14.70 -23.64 1.70
C LEU A 47 -15.93 -22.76 1.41
N PRO A 48 -17.12 -23.14 1.91
CA PRO A 48 -18.31 -22.36 1.73
C PRO A 48 -18.15 -20.92 2.26
N PRO A 49 -18.65 -19.88 1.56
CA PRO A 49 -18.49 -18.48 1.97
C PRO A 49 -18.95 -18.16 3.39
N ARG A 50 -19.93 -18.90 3.92
CA ARG A 50 -20.40 -18.72 5.29
C ARG A 50 -19.33 -19.08 6.34
N GLU A 51 -18.46 -20.06 6.04
CA GLU A 51 -17.39 -20.46 6.94
C GLU A 51 -16.30 -19.39 7.06
N GLN A 52 -16.22 -18.45 6.12
CA GLN A 52 -15.34 -17.29 6.22
C GLN A 52 -15.64 -16.39 7.43
N GLY A 53 -16.86 -16.52 8.02
CA GLY A 53 -17.26 -15.78 9.21
C GLY A 53 -16.63 -16.27 10.51
N GLN A 54 -16.08 -17.46 10.51
CA GLN A 54 -15.45 -18.04 11.70
C GLN A 54 -14.09 -17.38 11.96
N LEU A 55 -13.88 -16.95 13.19
CA LEU A 55 -12.57 -16.51 13.66
C LEU A 55 -11.79 -17.74 14.14
N VAL A 56 -10.84 -18.16 13.32
CA VAL A 56 -9.91 -19.24 13.67
C VAL A 56 -8.60 -18.59 14.14
N LEU A 57 -8.18 -18.94 15.35
CA LEU A 57 -6.94 -18.45 15.96
C LEU A 57 -5.97 -19.61 16.16
N PRO A 58 -4.65 -19.36 16.16
CA PRO A 58 -3.68 -20.39 16.52
C PRO A 58 -3.94 -20.95 17.93
N ALA A 59 -3.78 -22.27 18.12
CA ALA A 59 -3.93 -22.91 19.44
C ALA A 59 -2.98 -22.28 20.48
N GLU A 60 -1.73 -22.03 20.07
CA GLU A 60 -0.73 -21.28 20.84
C GLU A 60 -0.54 -19.89 20.21
N ARG A 61 -1.54 -19.04 20.42
CA ARG A 61 -1.51 -17.70 19.89
C ARG A 61 -0.42 -16.88 20.55
N ARG A 62 0.46 -16.32 19.75
CA ARG A 62 1.59 -15.51 20.22
C ARG A 62 1.11 -14.22 20.89
N ASP A 63 1.78 -13.84 21.96
CA ASP A 63 1.57 -12.56 22.64
C ASP A 63 1.75 -11.39 21.65
N PRO A 64 0.76 -10.49 21.51
CA PRO A 64 0.84 -9.35 20.58
C PRO A 64 2.01 -8.41 20.91
N VAL A 65 2.41 -8.30 22.18
CA VAL A 65 3.55 -7.48 22.60
C VAL A 65 4.85 -8.07 22.07
N VAL A 66 5.04 -9.38 22.17
CA VAL A 66 6.24 -10.06 21.62
C VAL A 66 6.34 -9.84 20.11
N LEU A 67 5.22 -9.91 19.38
CA LEU A 67 5.20 -9.63 17.93
C LEU A 67 5.62 -8.18 17.61
N LEU A 68 5.20 -7.22 18.43
CA LEU A 68 5.57 -5.82 18.28
C LEU A 68 7.04 -5.57 18.62
N GLU A 69 7.57 -6.21 19.69
CA GLU A 69 8.99 -6.16 20.07
C GLU A 69 9.89 -6.72 18.95
N GLU A 70 9.51 -7.84 18.34
CA GLU A 70 10.23 -8.41 17.19
C GLU A 70 10.23 -7.46 16.00
N GLN A 71 9.08 -6.86 15.68
CA GLN A 71 8.97 -5.90 14.58
C GLN A 71 9.77 -4.62 14.88
N ALA A 72 9.89 -4.22 16.14
CA ALA A 72 10.65 -3.04 16.56
C ALA A 72 12.16 -3.19 16.30
N ARG A 73 12.72 -4.41 16.28
CA ARG A 73 14.16 -4.65 16.08
C ARG A 73 14.70 -4.13 14.73
N SER A 74 13.85 -4.03 13.71
CA SER A 74 14.23 -3.49 12.40
C SER A 74 14.00 -1.97 12.28
N ARG A 75 13.39 -1.34 13.28
CA ARG A 75 13.03 0.08 13.28
C ARG A 75 14.13 0.94 13.88
N LEU A 76 14.03 2.25 13.66
CA LEU A 76 14.85 3.25 14.34
C LEU A 76 14.44 3.29 15.82
N PRO A 77 15.37 2.96 16.77
CA PRO A 77 15.02 2.80 18.19
C PRO A 77 14.36 4.03 18.80
N GLU A 78 14.83 5.23 18.45
CA GLU A 78 14.33 6.51 18.95
C GLU A 78 12.90 6.84 18.49
N LEU A 79 12.39 6.18 17.44
CA LEU A 79 11.02 6.35 16.95
C LEU A 79 10.06 5.26 17.43
N VAL A 80 10.56 4.20 18.06
CA VAL A 80 9.70 3.12 18.58
C VAL A 80 8.76 3.64 19.67
N PRO A 81 9.19 4.44 20.67
CA PRO A 81 8.29 5.03 21.66
C PRO A 81 7.19 5.91 21.04
N VAL A 82 7.53 6.73 20.05
CA VAL A 82 6.56 7.56 19.30
C VAL A 82 5.50 6.70 18.61
N ARG A 83 5.91 5.54 18.05
CA ARG A 83 4.97 4.58 17.45
C ARG A 83 4.01 4.00 18.50
N HIS A 84 4.55 3.54 19.61
CA HIS A 84 3.75 3.00 20.70
C HIS A 84 2.79 4.05 21.26
N GLY A 85 3.23 5.29 21.50
CA GLY A 85 2.36 6.38 21.93
C GLY A 85 1.20 6.65 20.96
N ARG A 86 1.42 6.58 19.63
CA ARG A 86 0.32 6.65 18.67
C ARG A 86 -0.63 5.46 18.75
N MET A 87 -0.13 4.27 19.04
CA MET A 87 -0.95 3.07 19.17
C MET A 87 -1.79 3.05 20.46
N THR A 88 -1.38 3.75 21.54
CA THR A 88 -2.18 3.86 22.77
C THR A 88 -3.43 4.72 22.60
N MET A 89 -3.53 5.54 21.55
CA MET A 89 -4.63 6.49 21.38
C MET A 89 -6.02 5.83 21.24
N SER A 90 -6.11 4.63 20.68
CA SER A 90 -7.36 3.89 20.56
C SER A 90 -7.15 2.44 20.09
N PRO A 91 -8.12 1.53 20.30
CA PRO A 91 -8.10 0.19 19.70
C PRO A 91 -7.96 0.22 18.16
N TYR A 92 -8.49 1.25 17.50
CA TYR A 92 -8.32 1.42 16.06
C TYR A 92 -6.89 1.82 15.66
N ALA A 93 -6.26 2.72 16.42
CA ALA A 93 -4.86 3.09 16.19
C ALA A 93 -3.92 1.90 16.43
N PHE A 94 -4.18 1.10 17.48
CA PHE A 94 -3.48 -0.15 17.73
C PHE A 94 -3.65 -1.14 16.57
N PHE A 95 -4.87 -1.35 16.06
CA PHE A 95 -5.15 -2.20 14.91
C PHE A 95 -4.34 -1.78 13.68
N CYS A 96 -4.32 -0.49 13.35
CA CYS A 96 -3.52 0.04 12.23
C CYS A 96 -2.01 -0.19 12.44
N GLY A 97 -1.53 -0.16 13.67
CA GLY A 97 -0.12 -0.41 14.02
C GLY A 97 0.25 -1.89 14.12
N ASN A 98 -0.72 -2.80 14.26
CA ASN A 98 -0.51 -4.22 14.52
C ASN A 98 -0.95 -5.13 13.36
N ALA A 99 -0.50 -4.83 12.14
CA ALA A 99 -0.76 -5.69 10.99
C ALA A 99 -0.20 -7.12 11.17
N VAL A 100 0.93 -7.26 11.88
CA VAL A 100 1.58 -8.56 12.13
C VAL A 100 0.72 -9.50 12.97
N GLY A 101 -0.04 -8.99 13.93
CA GLY A 101 -0.96 -9.80 14.75
C GLY A 101 -2.02 -10.47 13.87
N MET A 102 -2.76 -9.68 13.08
CA MET A 102 -3.77 -10.22 12.19
C MET A 102 -3.18 -11.13 11.10
N ALA A 103 -2.00 -10.81 10.56
CA ALA A 103 -1.32 -11.66 9.60
C ALA A 103 -0.98 -13.05 10.19
N THR A 104 -0.65 -13.10 11.48
CA THR A 104 -0.37 -14.36 12.19
C THR A 104 -1.65 -15.17 12.42
N ASP A 105 -2.74 -14.51 12.78
CA ASP A 105 -4.05 -15.14 12.95
C ASP A 105 -4.59 -15.70 11.63
N LEU A 106 -4.52 -14.92 10.55
CA LEU A 106 -4.99 -15.32 9.22
C LEU A 106 -4.20 -16.50 8.63
N ALA A 107 -2.94 -16.68 9.01
CA ALA A 107 -2.09 -17.74 8.48
C ALA A 107 -2.57 -19.16 8.80
N VAL A 108 -3.35 -19.35 9.86
CA VAL A 108 -3.93 -20.65 10.27
C VAL A 108 -5.39 -20.81 9.87
N ALA A 109 -6.02 -19.74 9.39
CA ALA A 109 -7.41 -19.78 8.94
C ALA A 109 -7.52 -20.50 7.58
N PRO A 110 -8.60 -21.25 7.34
CA PRO A 110 -8.85 -21.86 6.05
C PRO A 110 -8.99 -20.78 4.96
N VAL A 111 -8.51 -21.11 3.75
CA VAL A 111 -8.55 -20.22 2.58
C VAL A 111 -9.20 -20.92 1.39
N SER A 112 -9.87 -20.14 0.53
CA SER A 112 -10.58 -20.66 -0.65
C SER A 112 -9.64 -21.22 -1.73
N GLY A 113 -8.33 -20.93 -1.67
CA GLY A 113 -7.36 -21.28 -2.70
C GLY A 113 -7.35 -20.31 -3.90
N LEU A 114 -8.19 -19.25 -3.88
CA LEU A 114 -8.19 -18.21 -4.90
C LEU A 114 -7.20 -17.11 -4.52
N GLY A 115 -6.21 -16.88 -5.38
CA GLY A 115 -5.14 -15.91 -5.15
C GLY A 115 -5.34 -14.61 -5.92
N VAL A 116 -4.91 -13.50 -5.30
CA VAL A 116 -4.84 -12.17 -5.89
C VAL A 116 -3.55 -11.47 -5.46
N GLN A 117 -3.26 -10.30 -6.02
CA GLN A 117 -2.35 -9.37 -5.36
C GLN A 117 -3.10 -8.70 -4.20
N LEU A 118 -2.58 -8.86 -2.98
CA LEU A 118 -3.06 -8.19 -1.78
C LEU A 118 -2.40 -6.82 -1.66
N CYS A 119 -3.10 -5.82 -1.10
CA CYS A 119 -2.41 -4.66 -0.53
C CYS A 119 -1.79 -5.01 0.84
N GLY A 120 -2.33 -6.02 1.51
CA GLY A 120 -1.77 -6.68 2.69
C GLY A 120 -2.10 -6.00 4.02
N ASP A 121 -2.54 -4.74 3.99
CA ASP A 121 -2.98 -3.96 5.16
C ASP A 121 -4.23 -3.12 4.82
N ALA A 122 -5.29 -3.76 4.35
CA ALA A 122 -6.52 -3.14 3.84
C ALA A 122 -7.40 -2.54 4.95
N HIS A 123 -6.89 -1.65 5.81
CA HIS A 123 -7.73 -0.93 6.76
C HIS A 123 -8.19 0.43 6.20
N LEU A 124 -9.27 1.00 6.77
CA LEU A 124 -9.92 2.21 6.26
C LEU A 124 -8.97 3.38 6.00
N SER A 125 -7.96 3.60 6.85
CA SER A 125 -7.03 4.73 6.71
C SER A 125 -6.04 4.55 5.54
N ASN A 126 -5.97 3.36 4.92
CA ASN A 126 -5.14 3.09 3.75
C ASN A 126 -5.88 3.33 2.43
N PHE A 127 -7.11 3.84 2.49
CA PHE A 127 -7.85 4.31 1.33
C PHE A 127 -7.97 5.83 1.35
N GLY A 128 -7.90 6.45 0.17
CA GLY A 128 -8.01 7.89 0.08
C GLY A 128 -7.90 8.40 -1.34
N VAL A 129 -7.80 9.72 -1.49
CA VAL A 129 -7.70 10.39 -2.78
C VAL A 129 -6.26 10.80 -3.08
N PHE A 130 -5.91 10.79 -4.36
CA PHE A 130 -4.66 11.31 -4.88
C PHE A 130 -4.85 11.77 -6.34
N ALA A 131 -3.88 12.55 -6.86
CA ALA A 131 -3.92 12.96 -8.27
C ALA A 131 -3.40 11.84 -9.17
N ALA A 132 -4.17 11.53 -10.21
CA ALA A 132 -3.66 10.80 -11.37
C ALA A 132 -2.70 11.70 -12.19
N PRO A 133 -1.88 11.12 -13.10
CA PRO A 133 -1.01 11.89 -13.99
C PRO A 133 -1.76 12.97 -14.80
N GLU A 134 -3.03 12.72 -15.15
CA GLU A 134 -3.92 13.66 -15.84
C GLU A 134 -4.51 14.75 -14.93
N ARG A 135 -4.05 14.83 -13.67
CA ARG A 135 -4.48 15.79 -12.64
C ARG A 135 -5.94 15.63 -12.17
N ARG A 136 -6.59 14.51 -12.49
CA ARG A 136 -7.89 14.14 -11.91
C ARG A 136 -7.69 13.51 -10.54
N LEU A 137 -8.60 13.79 -9.59
CA LEU A 137 -8.61 13.13 -8.30
C LEU A 137 -9.23 11.75 -8.41
N LEU A 138 -8.47 10.73 -8.01
CA LEU A 138 -8.95 9.35 -7.91
C LEU A 138 -9.00 8.91 -6.45
N PHE A 139 -9.99 8.10 -6.12
CA PHE A 139 -10.04 7.38 -4.85
C PHE A 139 -9.47 5.97 -5.05
N ASP A 140 -8.47 5.61 -4.26
CA ASP A 140 -7.82 4.30 -4.35
C ASP A 140 -7.09 3.91 -3.05
N ILE A 141 -6.44 2.74 -3.08
CA ILE A 141 -5.53 2.27 -2.02
C ILE A 141 -4.25 3.11 -2.07
N ASN A 142 -3.77 3.56 -0.92
CA ASN A 142 -2.64 4.50 -0.79
C ASN A 142 -1.37 3.90 -0.18
N ASP A 143 -1.45 2.71 0.42
CA ASP A 143 -0.32 2.04 1.06
C ASP A 143 -0.18 0.58 0.59
N PHE A 144 1.03 0.20 0.22
CA PHE A 144 1.40 -1.09 -0.33
C PHE A 144 2.64 -1.70 0.34
N ASP A 145 3.01 -1.24 1.53
CA ASP A 145 4.19 -1.75 2.24
C ASP A 145 4.08 -3.26 2.49
N GLU A 146 2.86 -3.75 2.72
CA GLU A 146 2.58 -5.15 3.03
C GLU A 146 2.12 -5.97 1.81
N THR A 147 2.12 -5.40 0.60
CA THR A 147 1.60 -6.05 -0.61
C THR A 147 2.32 -7.35 -0.93
N VAL A 148 1.57 -8.41 -1.18
CA VAL A 148 2.06 -9.71 -1.64
C VAL A 148 0.97 -10.44 -2.44
N SER A 149 1.33 -11.44 -3.24
CA SER A 149 0.33 -12.37 -3.76
C SER A 149 -0.15 -13.30 -2.65
N GLY A 150 -1.47 -13.48 -2.50
CA GLY A 150 -2.03 -14.29 -1.43
C GLY A 150 -3.53 -14.49 -1.52
N PRO A 151 -4.16 -15.08 -0.48
CA PRO A 151 -5.60 -15.33 -0.43
C PRO A 151 -6.40 -14.01 -0.43
N TRP A 152 -7.30 -13.84 -1.38
CA TRP A 152 -8.11 -12.61 -1.52
C TRP A 152 -8.89 -12.25 -0.25
N GLU A 153 -9.33 -13.24 0.51
CA GLU A 153 -10.09 -13.07 1.73
C GLU A 153 -9.34 -12.33 2.83
N TRP A 154 -8.00 -12.31 2.82
CA TRP A 154 -7.21 -11.63 3.85
C TRP A 154 -7.42 -10.12 3.83
N ASP A 155 -7.41 -9.49 2.65
CA ASP A 155 -7.64 -8.06 2.53
C ASP A 155 -9.07 -7.66 2.92
N ILE A 156 -10.09 -8.39 2.45
CA ILE A 156 -11.47 -8.05 2.79
C ILE A 156 -11.81 -8.30 4.27
N LYS A 157 -11.22 -9.32 4.88
CA LYS A 157 -11.32 -9.56 6.34
C LYS A 157 -10.68 -8.42 7.13
N ARG A 158 -9.52 -7.91 6.67
CA ARG A 158 -8.86 -6.76 7.29
C ARG A 158 -9.71 -5.50 7.17
N LEU A 159 -10.31 -5.25 6.01
CA LEU A 159 -11.22 -4.13 5.81
C LEU A 159 -12.47 -4.23 6.68
N ALA A 160 -13.10 -5.40 6.73
CA ALA A 160 -14.28 -5.66 7.54
C ALA A 160 -14.01 -5.45 9.05
N ALA A 161 -12.91 -6.02 9.56
CA ALA A 161 -12.47 -5.81 10.94
C ALA A 161 -12.21 -4.33 11.25
N SER A 162 -11.57 -3.59 10.33
CA SER A 162 -11.30 -2.15 10.51
C SER A 162 -12.57 -1.32 10.66
N LEU A 163 -13.66 -1.68 9.95
CA LEU A 163 -14.97 -1.03 10.05
C LEU A 163 -15.61 -1.27 11.42
N ALA A 164 -15.58 -2.50 11.92
CA ALA A 164 -16.16 -2.83 13.22
C ALA A 164 -15.39 -2.14 14.36
N ILE A 165 -14.05 -2.18 14.33
CA ILE A 165 -13.20 -1.56 15.35
C ILE A 165 -13.35 -0.04 15.32
N ALA A 166 -13.28 0.60 14.14
CA ALA A 166 -13.48 2.04 14.01
C ALA A 166 -14.89 2.46 14.47
N GLY A 167 -15.92 1.68 14.13
CA GLY A 167 -17.27 1.92 14.57
C GLY A 167 -17.44 1.84 16.09
N ARG A 168 -16.72 0.92 16.78
CA ARG A 168 -16.69 0.87 18.26
C ARG A 168 -16.05 2.13 18.82
N CYS A 169 -14.89 2.55 18.28
CA CYS A 169 -14.22 3.77 18.70
C CYS A 169 -15.07 5.02 18.50
N ASN A 170 -15.94 5.04 17.47
CA ASN A 170 -16.86 6.14 17.19
C ASN A 170 -18.21 6.03 17.98
N GLY A 171 -18.36 5.03 18.86
CA GLY A 171 -19.57 4.86 19.68
C GLY A 171 -20.78 4.31 18.93
N PHE A 172 -20.58 3.66 17.77
CA PHE A 172 -21.70 3.08 17.01
C PHE A 172 -22.27 1.85 17.69
N SER A 173 -23.60 1.72 17.65
CA SER A 173 -24.30 0.51 18.08
C SER A 173 -23.89 -0.70 17.23
N ARG A 174 -24.07 -1.92 17.76
CA ARG A 174 -23.82 -3.16 17.01
C ARG A 174 -24.57 -3.21 15.67
N LYS A 175 -25.80 -2.70 15.65
CA LYS A 175 -26.64 -2.64 14.43
C LYS A 175 -26.02 -1.72 13.36
N GLU A 176 -25.50 -0.56 13.77
CA GLU A 176 -24.87 0.39 12.87
C GLU A 176 -23.55 -0.15 12.32
N ARG A 177 -22.70 -0.75 13.19
CA ARG A 177 -21.44 -1.39 12.75
C ARG A 177 -21.69 -2.51 11.76
N ARG A 178 -22.68 -3.39 12.08
CA ARG A 178 -23.09 -4.45 11.15
C ARG A 178 -23.53 -3.89 9.81
N LYS A 179 -24.30 -2.79 9.78
CA LYS A 179 -24.72 -2.12 8.53
C LYS A 179 -23.52 -1.62 7.72
N CYS A 180 -22.51 -1.04 8.38
CA CYS A 180 -21.28 -0.59 7.70
C CYS A 180 -20.53 -1.77 7.05
N VAL A 181 -20.33 -2.86 7.77
CA VAL A 181 -19.63 -4.05 7.27
C VAL A 181 -20.41 -4.72 6.15
N LEU A 182 -21.71 -4.95 6.34
CA LEU A 182 -22.58 -5.53 5.30
C LEU A 182 -22.56 -4.69 4.02
N GLY A 183 -22.71 -3.36 4.14
CA GLY A 183 -22.70 -2.46 2.98
C GLY A 183 -21.38 -2.56 2.19
N THR A 184 -20.26 -2.69 2.88
CA THR A 184 -18.94 -2.87 2.28
C THR A 184 -18.79 -4.24 1.59
N ALA A 185 -19.22 -5.31 2.28
CA ALA A 185 -19.10 -6.67 1.76
C ALA A 185 -20.05 -6.92 0.56
N TYR A 186 -21.28 -6.38 0.61
CA TYR A 186 -22.20 -6.39 -0.54
C TYR A 186 -21.58 -5.66 -1.73
N ARG A 187 -21.05 -4.45 -1.51
CA ARG A 187 -20.46 -3.69 -2.62
C ARG A 187 -19.21 -4.35 -3.21
N TYR A 188 -18.39 -5.00 -2.38
CA TYR A 188 -17.26 -5.81 -2.85
C TYR A 188 -17.74 -6.99 -3.71
N ARG A 189 -18.69 -7.79 -3.21
CA ARG A 189 -19.29 -8.93 -3.93
C ARG A 189 -19.88 -8.51 -5.27
N ASP A 190 -20.72 -7.48 -5.25
CA ASP A 190 -21.43 -7.01 -6.45
C ASP A 190 -20.45 -6.45 -7.48
N ALA A 191 -19.40 -5.75 -7.04
CA ALA A 191 -18.34 -5.27 -7.92
C ALA A 191 -17.53 -6.41 -8.53
N ILE A 192 -17.19 -7.46 -7.77
CA ILE A 192 -16.53 -8.66 -8.33
C ILE A 192 -17.43 -9.34 -9.35
N ALA A 193 -18.73 -9.44 -9.11
CA ALA A 193 -19.68 -10.00 -10.07
C ALA A 193 -19.72 -9.16 -11.37
N GLU A 194 -19.78 -7.83 -11.25
CA GLU A 194 -19.70 -6.89 -12.37
C GLU A 194 -18.38 -7.08 -13.16
N PHE A 195 -17.23 -7.03 -12.49
CA PHE A 195 -15.93 -7.21 -13.10
C PHE A 195 -15.73 -8.60 -13.73
N GLY A 196 -16.41 -9.63 -13.20
CA GLY A 196 -16.41 -10.98 -13.76
C GLY A 196 -16.96 -11.03 -15.19
N THR A 197 -17.84 -10.11 -15.57
CA THR A 197 -18.46 -10.02 -16.91
C THR A 197 -17.71 -9.09 -17.87
N LEU A 198 -16.86 -8.20 -17.37
CA LEU A 198 -16.16 -7.18 -18.16
C LEU A 198 -14.95 -7.76 -18.90
N ARG A 199 -14.58 -7.08 -20.00
CA ARG A 199 -13.34 -7.37 -20.72
C ARG A 199 -12.12 -6.91 -19.88
N ALA A 200 -10.97 -7.50 -20.11
CA ALA A 200 -9.75 -7.22 -19.34
C ALA A 200 -9.35 -5.73 -19.41
N LEU A 201 -9.45 -5.09 -20.57
CA LEU A 201 -9.12 -3.67 -20.71
C LEU A 201 -10.12 -2.76 -19.99
N ASP A 202 -11.41 -3.10 -19.97
CA ASP A 202 -12.42 -2.32 -19.27
C ASP A 202 -12.15 -2.29 -17.76
N ILE A 203 -11.70 -3.42 -17.18
CA ILE A 203 -11.29 -3.50 -15.78
C ILE A 203 -9.98 -2.72 -15.54
N TRP A 204 -9.05 -2.80 -16.50
CA TRP A 204 -7.77 -2.10 -16.38
C TRP A 204 -7.97 -0.58 -16.32
N TYR A 205 -8.94 -0.06 -17.06
CA TYR A 205 -9.30 1.36 -17.10
C TYR A 205 -10.33 1.77 -16.05
N ALA A 206 -10.97 0.81 -15.36
CA ALA A 206 -11.94 1.11 -14.31
C ALA A 206 -11.26 1.88 -13.16
N ARG A 207 -11.87 3.00 -12.75
CA ARG A 207 -11.34 3.89 -11.70
C ARG A 207 -12.49 4.56 -10.94
N ALA A 208 -12.24 4.89 -9.69
CA ALA A 208 -13.16 5.68 -8.88
C ALA A 208 -12.76 7.16 -9.00
N ASP A 209 -13.25 7.82 -10.05
CA ASP A 209 -13.08 9.26 -10.22
C ASP A 209 -13.91 10.00 -9.16
N VAL A 210 -13.26 10.89 -8.42
CA VAL A 210 -13.89 11.55 -7.27
C VAL A 210 -15.06 12.42 -7.70
N ASP A 211 -14.98 13.09 -8.85
CA ASP A 211 -16.06 13.96 -9.34
C ASP A 211 -17.27 13.12 -9.76
N GLU A 212 -17.05 11.96 -10.40
CA GLU A 212 -18.10 11.03 -10.79
C GLU A 212 -18.76 10.40 -9.55
N VAL A 213 -17.96 9.90 -8.59
CA VAL A 213 -18.47 9.36 -7.32
C VAL A 213 -19.27 10.40 -6.55
N TYR A 214 -18.80 11.65 -6.51
CA TYR A 214 -19.49 12.74 -5.84
C TYR A 214 -20.85 13.06 -6.44
N GLN A 215 -20.98 13.01 -7.77
CA GLN A 215 -22.26 13.21 -8.46
C GLN A 215 -23.27 12.08 -8.20
N MET A 216 -22.78 10.85 -8.00
CA MET A 216 -23.61 9.67 -7.71
C MET A 216 -24.05 9.61 -6.25
N LEU A 217 -23.45 10.41 -5.35
CA LEU A 217 -23.88 10.43 -3.94
C LEU A 217 -25.32 10.93 -3.83
N PRO A 218 -26.21 10.16 -3.15
CA PRO A 218 -27.56 10.64 -2.84
C PRO A 218 -27.45 12.02 -2.23
N LYS A 219 -28.47 12.90 -2.43
CA LYS A 219 -28.51 14.25 -1.83
C LYS A 219 -28.27 14.12 -0.32
N ALA A 220 -27.01 14.01 0.05
CA ALA A 220 -26.55 13.94 1.42
C ALA A 220 -27.04 15.18 2.18
N THR A 221 -27.24 15.07 3.48
CA THR A 221 -27.53 16.24 4.31
C THR A 221 -26.51 17.35 3.99
N SER A 222 -26.93 18.59 3.93
CA SER A 222 -26.10 19.74 3.58
C SER A 222 -24.78 19.80 4.34
N SER A 223 -24.77 19.34 5.59
CA SER A 223 -23.58 19.23 6.44
C SER A 223 -22.58 18.19 5.95
N ARG A 224 -23.00 17.00 5.52
CA ARG A 224 -22.09 15.97 4.99
C ARG A 224 -21.47 16.38 3.66
N ARG A 225 -22.29 16.99 2.79
CA ARG A 225 -21.81 17.50 1.51
C ARG A 225 -20.74 18.57 1.72
N LYS A 226 -20.97 19.52 2.64
CA LYS A 226 -19.98 20.54 3.02
C LYS A 226 -18.67 19.94 3.53
N ASN A 227 -18.71 18.87 4.34
CA ASN A 227 -17.50 18.23 4.85
C ASN A 227 -16.71 17.53 3.73
N VAL A 228 -17.41 16.86 2.79
CA VAL A 228 -16.78 16.25 1.62
C VAL A 228 -16.17 17.34 0.73
N ASP A 229 -16.92 18.42 0.43
CA ASP A 229 -16.44 19.54 -0.36
C ASP A 229 -15.18 20.17 0.23
N GLN A 230 -15.16 20.42 1.54
CA GLN A 230 -13.96 20.94 2.22
C GLN A 230 -12.77 19.99 2.13
N SER A 231 -13.00 18.68 2.25
CA SER A 231 -11.96 17.66 2.13
C SER A 231 -11.39 17.60 0.70
N LEU A 232 -12.26 17.70 -0.31
CA LEU A 232 -11.86 17.71 -1.72
C LEU A 232 -11.13 19.00 -2.11
N LEU A 233 -11.62 20.17 -1.65
CA LEU A 233 -10.93 21.44 -1.84
C LEU A 233 -9.54 21.42 -1.21
N LYS A 234 -9.42 20.85 -0.01
CA LYS A 234 -8.13 20.67 0.68
C LYS A 234 -7.21 19.73 -0.09
N ALA A 235 -7.72 18.65 -0.65
CA ALA A 235 -6.94 17.71 -1.48
C ALA A 235 -6.47 18.40 -2.77
N ARG A 236 -7.36 19.04 -3.52
CA ARG A 236 -7.03 19.79 -4.75
C ARG A 236 -6.00 20.89 -4.53
N GLY A 237 -6.10 21.61 -3.41
CA GLY A 237 -5.12 22.62 -3.01
C GLY A 237 -3.80 22.04 -2.48
N SER A 238 -3.61 20.73 -2.48
CA SER A 238 -2.41 20.06 -1.93
C SER A 238 -1.44 19.60 -3.03
N GLY A 239 -1.32 20.35 -4.14
CA GLY A 239 -0.30 20.12 -5.18
C GLY A 239 1.13 20.40 -4.69
N ASN A 240 2.11 20.27 -5.56
CA ASN A 240 3.56 20.40 -5.26
C ASN A 240 3.97 21.68 -4.53
N LEU A 241 3.27 22.80 -4.77
CA LEU A 241 3.58 24.08 -4.13
C LEU A 241 3.15 24.17 -2.65
N LYS A 242 2.17 23.37 -2.22
CA LYS A 242 1.73 23.39 -0.82
C LYS A 242 2.72 22.72 0.14
N PRO A 243 3.39 21.59 -0.22
CA PRO A 243 4.52 21.10 0.54
C PRO A 243 5.66 22.11 0.62
N LEU A 244 5.95 22.88 -0.46
CA LEU A 244 6.96 23.92 -0.45
C LEU A 244 6.68 24.92 0.70
N ALA A 245 5.53 25.57 0.71
CA ALA A 245 5.18 26.56 1.73
C ALA A 245 5.12 25.98 3.16
N LYS A 246 4.78 24.70 3.31
CA LYS A 246 4.62 24.07 4.62
C LYS A 246 5.91 23.45 5.17
N LEU A 247 6.73 22.87 4.31
CA LEU A 247 7.86 22.04 4.70
C LEU A 247 9.20 22.72 4.50
N THR A 248 9.22 23.93 3.91
CA THR A 248 10.46 24.63 3.65
C THR A 248 10.46 26.05 4.21
N GLU A 249 11.64 26.59 4.31
CA GLU A 249 11.95 27.97 4.61
C GLU A 249 13.02 28.48 3.63
N LEU A 250 13.04 29.78 3.41
CA LEU A 250 14.07 30.42 2.61
C LEU A 250 15.23 30.82 3.54
N THR A 251 16.43 30.37 3.20
CA THR A 251 17.68 30.73 3.88
C THR A 251 18.60 31.49 2.91
N ASP A 252 19.72 31.99 3.39
CA ASP A 252 20.73 32.64 2.53
C ASP A 252 21.30 31.69 1.48
N ASP A 253 21.28 30.38 1.74
CA ASP A 253 21.71 29.30 0.83
C ASP A 253 20.59 28.76 -0.08
N GLY A 254 19.42 29.41 -0.12
CA GLY A 254 18.24 28.98 -0.89
C GLY A 254 17.18 28.25 -0.07
N VAL A 255 16.30 27.54 -0.74
CA VAL A 255 15.18 26.82 -0.09
C VAL A 255 15.68 25.56 0.63
N ARG A 256 15.35 25.45 1.93
CA ARG A 256 15.70 24.31 2.81
C ARG A 256 14.45 23.71 3.46
N ILE A 257 14.55 22.43 3.85
CA ILE A 257 13.48 21.77 4.61
C ILE A 257 13.56 22.21 6.06
N LYS A 258 12.47 22.82 6.59
CA LYS A 258 12.40 23.24 7.99
C LYS A 258 12.22 22.07 8.95
N ALA A 259 12.76 22.18 10.16
CA ALA A 259 12.59 21.23 11.22
C ALA A 259 11.17 21.25 11.83
N ASP A 260 10.67 20.05 12.19
CA ASP A 260 9.46 19.81 12.98
C ASP A 260 9.66 18.51 13.78
N PRO A 261 10.64 18.50 14.74
CA PRO A 261 11.00 17.29 15.46
C PRO A 261 9.84 16.82 16.38
N PRO A 262 9.71 15.51 16.62
CA PRO A 262 10.53 14.42 16.08
C PRO A 262 10.06 13.95 14.68
N LEU A 263 9.07 14.61 14.07
CA LEU A 263 8.36 14.14 12.88
C LEU A 263 9.07 14.45 11.56
N LEU A 264 9.76 15.57 11.50
CA LEU A 264 10.54 15.99 10.33
C LEU A 264 11.83 16.65 10.83
N VAL A 265 12.95 16.01 10.55
CA VAL A 265 14.26 16.48 11.02
C VAL A 265 15.22 16.55 9.84
N PRO A 266 15.66 17.76 9.43
CA PRO A 266 16.69 17.93 8.43
C PRO A 266 17.96 17.15 8.76
N VAL A 267 18.64 16.61 7.76
CA VAL A 267 19.87 15.86 7.97
C VAL A 267 20.95 16.74 8.60
N ALA A 268 20.92 18.03 8.32
CA ALA A 268 21.81 19.00 8.96
C ALA A 268 21.71 19.05 10.49
N GLU A 269 20.57 18.67 11.06
CA GLU A 269 20.35 18.61 12.51
C GLU A 269 20.50 17.20 13.11
N LEU A 270 20.48 16.17 12.25
CA LEU A 270 20.53 14.77 12.70
C LEU A 270 21.96 14.27 12.93
N LEU A 271 22.91 14.76 12.14
CA LEU A 271 24.22 14.14 12.00
C LEU A 271 25.35 15.18 12.07
N PRO A 272 26.54 14.82 12.60
CA PRO A 272 27.76 15.60 12.45
C PRO A 272 28.09 15.84 10.96
N GLU A 273 28.87 16.87 10.66
CA GLU A 273 29.14 17.32 9.28
C GLU A 273 29.72 16.23 8.38
N ALA A 274 30.66 15.44 8.88
CA ALA A 274 31.26 14.33 8.12
C ALA A 274 30.25 13.26 7.74
N GLU A 275 29.35 12.88 8.66
CA GLU A 275 28.30 11.89 8.40
C GLU A 275 27.18 12.45 7.49
N ARG A 276 26.97 13.77 7.51
CA ARG A 276 26.03 14.46 6.58
C ARG A 276 26.48 14.37 5.14
N GLU A 277 27.78 14.57 4.88
CA GLU A 277 28.35 14.44 3.53
C GLU A 277 28.22 13.01 3.00
N GLU A 278 28.51 12.02 3.88
CA GLU A 278 28.36 10.60 3.53
C GLU A 278 26.89 10.24 3.21
N LEU A 279 25.93 10.64 4.06
CA LEU A 279 24.51 10.43 3.82
C LEU A 279 24.05 11.15 2.54
N GLY A 280 24.44 12.41 2.35
CA GLY A 280 24.11 13.19 1.17
C GLY A 280 24.63 12.54 -0.11
N THR A 281 25.84 12.00 -0.06
CA THR A 281 26.47 11.25 -1.17
C THR A 281 25.70 9.94 -1.42
N GLY A 282 25.38 9.17 -0.39
CA GLY A 282 24.59 7.94 -0.49
C GLY A 282 23.19 8.17 -1.08
N ILE A 283 22.51 9.27 -0.69
CA ILE A 283 21.21 9.62 -1.29
C ILE A 283 21.33 10.04 -2.74
N LYS A 284 22.35 10.82 -3.11
CA LYS A 284 22.60 11.18 -4.52
C LYS A 284 22.88 9.93 -5.36
N GLU A 285 23.66 9.00 -4.83
CA GLU A 285 23.89 7.71 -5.47
C GLU A 285 22.61 6.90 -5.59
N LEU A 286 21.81 6.80 -4.52
CA LEU A 286 20.51 6.16 -4.55
C LEU A 286 19.63 6.76 -5.64
N LEU A 287 19.53 8.09 -5.73
CA LEU A 287 18.73 8.78 -6.75
C LEU A 287 19.24 8.48 -8.17
N THR A 288 20.57 8.45 -8.36
CA THR A 288 21.20 8.10 -9.64
C THR A 288 20.85 6.67 -10.06
N LEU A 289 20.89 5.74 -9.11
CA LEU A 289 20.55 4.35 -9.35
C LEU A 289 19.03 4.12 -9.49
N TYR A 290 18.22 4.81 -8.67
CA TYR A 290 16.77 4.79 -8.75
C TYR A 290 16.26 5.27 -10.12
N ARG A 291 16.85 6.34 -10.67
CA ARG A 291 16.57 6.83 -12.01
C ARG A 291 16.53 5.70 -13.05
N ARG A 292 17.39 4.68 -12.91
CA ARG A 292 17.44 3.52 -13.82
C ARG A 292 16.19 2.61 -13.73
N SER A 293 15.44 2.69 -12.64
CA SER A 293 14.17 1.95 -12.47
C SER A 293 12.97 2.65 -13.12
N LEU A 294 13.11 3.92 -13.49
CA LEU A 294 12.08 4.70 -14.16
C LEU A 294 12.01 4.37 -15.67
N PRO A 295 10.83 4.45 -16.29
CA PRO A 295 10.70 4.49 -17.75
C PRO A 295 11.51 5.64 -18.36
N ILE A 296 11.93 5.50 -19.61
CA ILE A 296 12.86 6.44 -20.25
C ILE A 296 12.33 7.88 -20.32
N ASP A 297 11.02 8.04 -20.59
CA ASP A 297 10.34 9.35 -20.61
C ASP A 297 10.35 10.03 -19.24
N ARG A 298 10.22 9.25 -18.16
CA ARG A 298 10.27 9.75 -16.78
C ARG A 298 11.70 10.10 -16.35
N ARG A 299 12.70 9.43 -16.91
CA ARG A 299 14.12 9.81 -16.69
C ARG A 299 14.42 11.20 -17.25
N VAL A 300 13.95 11.49 -18.48
CA VAL A 300 14.11 12.80 -19.11
C VAL A 300 13.48 13.92 -18.27
N LEU A 301 12.30 13.65 -17.68
CA LEU A 301 11.68 14.61 -16.76
C LEU A 301 12.48 14.73 -15.45
N PHE A 302 12.89 13.60 -14.87
CA PHE A 302 13.65 13.58 -13.62
C PHE A 302 14.97 14.32 -13.73
N ASP A 303 15.65 14.24 -14.88
CA ASP A 303 16.93 14.89 -15.17
C ASP A 303 16.84 16.43 -15.21
N GLN A 304 15.64 17.00 -15.18
CA GLN A 304 15.43 18.46 -15.07
C GLN A 304 15.51 18.97 -13.64
N PHE A 305 15.66 18.07 -12.65
CA PHE A 305 15.69 18.43 -11.24
C PHE A 305 17.04 18.14 -10.61
N GLU A 306 17.50 19.05 -9.78
CA GLU A 306 18.74 18.96 -9.02
C GLU A 306 18.47 18.75 -7.54
N PHE A 307 19.32 17.99 -6.85
CA PHE A 307 19.23 17.79 -5.41
C PHE A 307 19.45 19.11 -4.66
N ALA A 308 18.51 19.45 -3.78
CA ALA A 308 18.56 20.66 -2.96
C ALA A 308 18.72 20.36 -1.46
N ASP A 309 17.89 19.45 -0.89
CA ASP A 309 17.94 19.17 0.55
C ASP A 309 17.33 17.80 0.90
N LEU A 310 17.57 17.35 2.14
CA LEU A 310 17.18 16.05 2.65
C LEU A 310 16.76 16.13 4.12
N ALA A 311 15.62 15.47 4.47
CA ALA A 311 15.17 15.33 5.84
C ALA A 311 14.65 13.93 6.14
N ARG A 312 14.81 13.47 7.37
CA ARG A 312 14.13 12.27 7.89
C ARG A 312 12.70 12.60 8.26
N LYS A 313 11.75 11.70 7.92
CA LYS A 313 10.34 11.89 8.24
C LYS A 313 9.70 10.68 8.89
N ALA A 314 9.05 10.87 10.05
CA ALA A 314 8.18 9.87 10.67
C ALA A 314 6.77 9.94 10.08
N VAL A 315 6.28 8.84 9.49
CA VAL A 315 5.01 8.81 8.71
C VAL A 315 4.03 7.80 9.28
N GLY A 316 2.76 8.20 9.42
CA GLY A 316 1.64 7.30 9.79
C GLY A 316 1.72 6.75 11.21
N VAL A 317 1.15 5.56 11.44
CA VAL A 317 1.27 4.73 12.65
C VAL A 317 2.12 3.49 12.33
N SER A 318 1.72 2.72 11.34
CA SER A 318 2.45 1.52 10.90
C SER A 318 3.86 1.84 10.41
N GLY A 319 4.05 2.97 9.72
CA GLY A 319 5.32 3.40 9.15
C GLY A 319 6.27 4.16 10.10
N VAL A 320 5.88 4.44 11.37
CA VAL A 320 6.80 5.11 12.32
C VAL A 320 7.94 4.16 12.67
N GLY A 321 9.17 4.70 12.62
CA GLY A 321 10.39 3.97 12.89
C GLY A 321 11.00 3.27 11.66
N THR A 322 10.32 3.21 10.51
CA THR A 322 10.99 2.84 9.25
C THR A 322 11.82 4.02 8.74
N ARG A 323 12.92 3.73 8.04
CA ARG A 323 13.75 4.77 7.42
C ARG A 323 12.99 5.40 6.27
N CYS A 324 12.52 6.62 6.50
CA CYS A 324 11.77 7.39 5.52
C CYS A 324 12.39 8.77 5.36
N TRP A 325 12.79 9.10 4.16
CA TRP A 325 13.44 10.36 3.82
C TRP A 325 12.54 11.18 2.90
N ILE A 326 12.60 12.50 3.06
CA ILE A 326 12.06 13.46 2.12
C ILE A 326 13.23 14.10 1.42
N VAL A 327 13.25 13.98 0.11
CA VAL A 327 14.23 14.62 -0.76
C VAL A 327 13.57 15.80 -1.44
N LEU A 328 14.14 16.97 -1.26
CA LEU A 328 13.79 18.18 -2.02
C LEU A 328 14.71 18.25 -3.24
N LEU A 329 14.08 18.30 -4.39
CA LEU A 329 14.73 18.57 -5.66
C LEU A 329 14.23 19.92 -6.19
N ARG A 330 15.09 20.65 -6.88
CA ARG A 330 14.81 21.94 -7.50
C ARG A 330 14.89 21.80 -9.02
N GLY A 331 13.85 22.24 -9.71
CA GLY A 331 13.82 22.34 -11.17
C GLY A 331 14.43 23.65 -11.68
N ARG A 332 13.65 24.42 -12.43
CA ARG A 332 14.11 25.68 -13.04
C ARG A 332 14.62 26.70 -12.01
N ASP A 333 13.92 26.84 -10.89
CA ASP A 333 14.20 27.80 -9.81
C ASP A 333 13.58 27.33 -8.47
N ASP A 334 13.70 28.11 -7.41
CA ASP A 334 13.16 27.81 -6.09
C ASP A 334 11.62 27.71 -6.05
N GLY A 335 10.92 28.21 -7.07
CA GLY A 335 9.48 28.06 -7.25
C GLY A 335 9.06 26.77 -7.97
N ASP A 336 10.02 25.95 -8.39
CA ASP A 336 9.80 24.67 -9.12
C ASP A 336 10.32 23.47 -8.31
N PRO A 337 9.70 23.14 -7.17
CA PRO A 337 10.13 22.06 -6.31
C PRO A 337 9.56 20.70 -6.73
N LEU A 338 10.35 19.65 -6.58
CA LEU A 338 9.88 18.27 -6.57
C LEU A 338 10.24 17.64 -5.23
N PHE A 339 9.24 17.20 -4.47
CA PHE A 339 9.44 16.44 -3.24
C PHE A 339 9.29 14.95 -3.50
N LEU A 340 10.32 14.19 -3.23
CA LEU A 340 10.27 12.73 -3.25
C LEU A 340 10.28 12.17 -1.83
N GLN A 341 9.51 11.13 -1.63
CA GLN A 341 9.59 10.26 -0.46
C GLN A 341 10.41 9.03 -0.83
N VAL A 342 11.52 8.80 -0.14
CA VAL A 342 12.32 7.59 -0.20
C VAL A 342 12.02 6.80 1.06
N LYS A 343 11.38 5.64 0.92
CA LYS A 343 10.95 4.84 2.06
C LYS A 343 11.54 3.44 2.00
N GLU A 344 12.09 2.97 3.12
CA GLU A 344 12.56 1.60 3.26
C GLU A 344 11.41 0.62 3.04
N ALA A 345 11.64 -0.38 2.20
CA ALA A 345 10.74 -1.50 1.96
C ALA A 345 11.24 -2.72 2.75
N ALA A 346 10.67 -2.92 3.93
CA ALA A 346 10.93 -4.11 4.72
C ALA A 346 10.19 -5.33 4.15
N PRO A 347 10.59 -6.56 4.49
CA PRO A 347 9.80 -7.73 4.20
C PRO A 347 8.37 -7.60 4.75
N SER A 348 7.37 -7.93 3.94
CA SER A 348 5.97 -7.91 4.36
C SER A 348 5.73 -8.79 5.59
N VAL A 349 4.87 -8.35 6.51
CA VAL A 349 4.41 -9.17 7.65
C VAL A 349 3.68 -10.44 7.20
N LEU A 350 3.22 -10.49 5.95
CA LEU A 350 2.60 -11.66 5.32
C LEU A 350 3.63 -12.64 4.74
N LYS A 351 4.91 -12.24 4.62
CA LYS A 351 5.97 -13.08 4.08
C LYS A 351 6.12 -14.36 4.92
N GLY A 352 6.16 -15.50 4.26
CA GLY A 352 6.22 -16.80 4.92
C GLY A 352 4.88 -17.35 5.43
N LYS A 353 3.84 -16.51 5.56
CA LYS A 353 2.50 -16.91 6.01
C LYS A 353 1.58 -17.33 4.86
N VAL A 354 1.77 -16.71 3.68
CA VAL A 354 0.99 -17.05 2.48
C VAL A 354 1.20 -18.51 2.09
N PRO A 355 0.13 -19.29 1.81
CA PRO A 355 0.22 -20.65 1.30
C PRO A 355 1.09 -20.73 0.03
N THR A 356 1.98 -21.74 -0.05
CA THR A 356 2.97 -21.86 -1.13
C THR A 356 2.33 -21.87 -2.52
N ALA A 357 1.14 -22.47 -2.66
CA ALA A 357 0.39 -22.54 -3.93
C ALA A 357 -0.05 -21.15 -4.45
N LEU A 358 -0.19 -20.15 -3.57
CA LEU A 358 -0.66 -18.80 -3.91
C LEU A 358 0.48 -17.77 -4.02
N ARG A 359 1.72 -18.20 -3.81
CA ARG A 359 2.89 -17.29 -3.93
C ARG A 359 3.15 -16.98 -5.40
N GLN A 360 3.40 -15.73 -5.68
CA GLN A 360 3.72 -15.25 -7.03
C GLN A 360 5.02 -15.86 -7.56
N ARG A 361 5.02 -16.17 -8.86
CA ARG A 361 6.21 -16.60 -9.59
C ARG A 361 6.28 -15.87 -10.95
N PRO A 362 7.43 -15.30 -11.33
CA PRO A 362 8.67 -15.23 -10.58
C PRO A 362 8.58 -14.35 -9.32
N ALA A 363 9.43 -14.60 -8.34
CA ALA A 363 9.55 -13.76 -7.15
C ALA A 363 10.17 -12.40 -7.54
N HIS A 364 9.81 -11.35 -6.80
CA HIS A 364 10.45 -10.03 -6.95
C HIS A 364 11.94 -10.11 -6.61
N ARG A 365 12.75 -9.25 -7.23
CA ARG A 365 14.20 -9.15 -6.99
C ARG A 365 14.50 -8.70 -5.56
N ASN A 366 13.65 -7.83 -5.03
CA ASN A 366 13.76 -7.27 -3.68
C ASN A 366 12.41 -6.72 -3.20
N ASP A 367 12.34 -6.28 -1.94
CA ASP A 367 11.12 -5.77 -1.33
C ASP A 367 10.71 -4.39 -1.90
N GLY A 368 11.62 -3.57 -2.41
CA GLY A 368 11.29 -2.32 -3.11
C GLY A 368 10.54 -2.58 -4.42
N GLU A 369 10.99 -3.55 -5.22
CA GLU A 369 10.28 -4.00 -6.43
C GLU A 369 8.90 -4.55 -6.08
N ARG A 370 8.79 -5.35 -5.01
CA ARG A 370 7.52 -5.90 -4.51
C ARG A 370 6.48 -4.80 -4.29
N VAL A 371 6.86 -3.74 -3.56
CA VAL A 371 5.96 -2.60 -3.28
C VAL A 371 5.54 -1.90 -4.58
N VAL A 372 6.50 -1.57 -5.45
CA VAL A 372 6.25 -0.85 -6.70
C VAL A 372 5.38 -1.65 -7.66
N VAL A 373 5.68 -2.94 -7.85
CA VAL A 373 4.88 -3.80 -8.74
C VAL A 373 3.48 -4.02 -8.18
N GLY A 374 3.34 -4.26 -6.87
CA GLY A 374 2.04 -4.41 -6.22
C GLY A 374 1.20 -3.14 -6.37
N GLN A 375 1.77 -1.96 -6.14
CA GLN A 375 1.09 -0.68 -6.32
C GLN A 375 0.63 -0.51 -7.78
N ARG A 376 1.50 -0.70 -8.77
CA ARG A 376 1.18 -0.58 -10.20
C ARG A 376 0.10 -1.56 -10.65
N LEU A 377 0.10 -2.76 -10.10
CA LEU A 377 -0.89 -3.78 -10.42
C LEU A 377 -2.27 -3.43 -9.85
N MET A 378 -2.32 -2.90 -8.64
CA MET A 378 -3.57 -2.69 -7.91
C MET A 378 -4.17 -1.30 -8.10
N GLN A 379 -3.38 -0.22 -8.17
CA GLN A 379 -3.91 1.14 -8.37
C GLN A 379 -4.41 1.38 -9.80
N ALA A 380 -5.45 2.22 -9.94
CA ALA A 380 -5.98 2.63 -11.24
C ALA A 380 -4.99 3.52 -12.02
N ALA A 381 -4.25 4.36 -11.30
CA ALA A 381 -3.16 5.17 -11.81
C ALA A 381 -2.05 5.22 -10.75
N ASP A 382 -0.81 5.17 -11.18
CA ASP A 382 0.36 5.25 -10.30
C ASP A 382 1.08 6.59 -10.44
N ASP A 383 1.91 6.87 -9.46
CA ASP A 383 2.79 8.02 -9.45
C ASP A 383 3.84 7.89 -10.58
N ILE A 384 4.02 8.97 -11.36
CA ILE A 384 4.96 8.98 -12.49
C ILE A 384 6.41 8.79 -12.07
N PHE A 385 6.75 9.08 -10.81
CA PHE A 385 8.08 8.88 -10.21
C PHE A 385 8.13 7.63 -9.32
N LEU A 386 7.12 6.75 -9.36
CA LEU A 386 7.17 5.49 -8.62
C LEU A 386 8.28 4.59 -9.15
N GLY A 387 9.24 4.26 -8.30
CA GLY A 387 10.38 3.40 -8.63
C GLY A 387 11.02 2.80 -7.39
N TRP A 388 12.04 2.01 -7.57
CA TRP A 388 12.69 1.28 -6.49
C TRP A 388 14.19 1.12 -6.68
N ARG A 389 14.91 0.88 -5.56
CA ARG A 389 16.33 0.55 -5.58
C ARG A 389 16.75 -0.19 -4.31
N ARG A 390 17.75 -1.07 -4.44
CA ARG A 390 18.53 -1.61 -3.32
C ARG A 390 19.84 -0.85 -3.25
N THR A 391 20.23 -0.44 -2.04
CA THR A 391 21.49 0.25 -1.78
C THR A 391 21.94 -0.02 -0.35
N ASP A 392 23.22 0.17 -0.09
CA ASP A 392 23.76 0.12 1.26
C ASP A 392 23.37 1.39 2.03
N GLY A 393 22.97 1.21 3.29
CA GLY A 393 22.74 2.31 4.22
C GLY A 393 24.06 2.83 4.78
N ILE A 394 24.00 3.95 5.53
CA ILE A 394 25.16 4.53 6.22
C ILE A 394 25.85 3.52 7.16
N ASP A 395 25.05 2.62 7.73
CA ASP A 395 25.50 1.53 8.60
C ASP A 395 26.05 0.31 7.81
N GLY A 396 26.29 0.45 6.50
CA GLY A 396 26.78 -0.61 5.62
C GLY A 396 25.80 -1.76 5.38
N GLN A 397 24.55 -1.68 5.88
CA GLN A 397 23.54 -2.72 5.66
C GLN A 397 22.77 -2.47 4.38
N ALA A 398 22.73 -3.49 3.50
CA ALA A 398 21.96 -3.43 2.27
C ALA A 398 20.45 -3.39 2.57
N ARG A 399 19.75 -2.38 2.05
CA ARG A 399 18.32 -2.17 2.22
C ARG A 399 17.63 -1.92 0.89
N ASP A 400 16.37 -2.29 0.86
CA ASP A 400 15.49 -2.04 -0.27
C ASP A 400 14.70 -0.76 -0.02
N TYR A 401 14.60 0.08 -1.04
CA TYR A 401 13.84 1.33 -0.98
C TYR A 401 12.88 1.43 -2.15
N TYR A 402 11.76 2.09 -1.92
CA TYR A 402 10.93 2.61 -2.99
C TYR A 402 10.81 4.13 -2.89
N VAL A 403 10.61 4.75 -4.05
CA VAL A 403 10.58 6.20 -4.20
C VAL A 403 9.29 6.60 -4.88
N ARG A 404 8.65 7.65 -4.37
CA ARG A 404 7.43 8.24 -4.93
C ARG A 404 7.36 9.73 -4.63
N GLN A 405 6.47 10.47 -5.29
CA GLN A 405 6.18 11.84 -4.89
C GLN A 405 5.60 11.89 -3.47
N LEU A 406 6.07 12.85 -2.66
CA LEU A 406 5.68 12.95 -1.25
C LEU A 406 4.19 13.24 -1.09
N ARG A 407 3.66 14.18 -1.83
CA ARG A 407 2.24 14.57 -1.81
C ARG A 407 1.86 15.12 -3.16
N ASP A 408 0.87 14.50 -3.77
CA ASP A 408 0.26 15.02 -4.97
C ASP A 408 -1.26 14.92 -4.81
N MET A 409 -1.88 16.00 -4.35
CA MET A 409 -3.31 16.11 -4.04
C MET A 409 -3.84 15.00 -3.10
N LYS A 410 -3.00 14.47 -2.21
CA LYS A 410 -3.39 13.38 -1.29
C LYS A 410 -4.36 13.88 -0.23
N GLY A 411 -5.44 13.11 -0.04
CA GLY A 411 -6.40 13.27 1.02
C GLY A 411 -6.88 11.91 1.56
N ALA A 412 -7.17 11.86 2.85
CA ALA A 412 -7.77 10.69 3.50
C ALA A 412 -8.97 11.13 4.33
N ALA A 413 -9.95 10.24 4.48
CA ALA A 413 -11.05 10.47 5.39
C ALA A 413 -10.54 10.44 6.84
N VAL A 414 -11.03 11.33 7.67
CA VAL A 414 -10.81 11.28 9.11
C VAL A 414 -11.82 10.30 9.69
N VAL A 415 -11.42 9.03 9.80
CA VAL A 415 -12.28 7.90 10.17
C VAL A 415 -13.02 8.15 11.48
N GLN A 416 -12.37 8.81 12.45
CA GLN A 416 -12.91 9.16 13.76
C GLN A 416 -14.05 10.20 13.69
N LYS A 417 -14.22 10.90 12.58
CA LYS A 417 -15.27 11.91 12.38
C LYS A 417 -16.44 11.42 11.53
N LEU A 418 -16.39 10.18 11.05
CA LEU A 418 -17.47 9.61 10.28
C LEU A 418 -18.62 9.21 11.19
N ASP A 419 -19.84 9.60 10.82
CA ASP A 419 -21.06 9.05 11.36
C ASP A 419 -21.41 7.68 10.71
N PRO A 420 -22.37 6.90 11.21
CA PRO A 420 -22.67 5.56 10.68
C PRO A 420 -22.97 5.54 9.18
N ALA A 421 -23.67 6.56 8.67
CA ALA A 421 -24.02 6.64 7.25
C ALA A 421 -22.78 7.02 6.40
N GLY A 422 -21.96 7.95 6.88
CA GLY A 422 -20.70 8.33 6.23
C GLY A 422 -19.71 7.15 6.19
N MET A 423 -19.60 6.39 7.29
CA MET A 423 -18.76 5.20 7.35
C MET A 423 -19.28 4.09 6.42
N THR A 424 -20.60 3.91 6.29
CA THR A 424 -21.17 2.96 5.34
C THR A 424 -20.81 3.32 3.90
N MET A 425 -20.97 4.59 3.51
CA MET A 425 -20.63 5.08 2.16
C MET A 425 -19.13 4.95 1.87
N PHE A 426 -18.30 5.33 2.84
CA PHE A 426 -16.84 5.22 2.71
C PHE A 426 -16.41 3.75 2.59
N GLY A 427 -16.99 2.86 3.41
CA GLY A 427 -16.76 1.42 3.34
C GLY A 427 -17.18 0.81 1.99
N GLN A 428 -18.33 1.22 1.45
CA GLN A 428 -18.77 0.79 0.11
C GLN A 428 -17.77 1.19 -0.97
N LEU A 429 -17.23 2.41 -0.90
CA LEU A 429 -16.21 2.88 -1.84
C LEU A 429 -14.90 2.09 -1.69
N CYS A 430 -14.47 1.82 -0.46
CA CYS A 430 -13.33 0.94 -0.17
C CYS A 430 -13.55 -0.48 -0.71
N GLY A 431 -14.74 -1.05 -0.52
CA GLY A 431 -15.11 -2.38 -1.01
C GLY A 431 -15.05 -2.48 -2.53
N TRP A 432 -15.60 -1.48 -3.25
CA TRP A 432 -15.53 -1.42 -4.70
C TRP A 432 -14.07 -1.29 -5.20
N THR A 433 -13.30 -0.41 -4.58
CA THR A 433 -11.90 -0.18 -4.93
C THR A 433 -11.06 -1.44 -4.74
N LEU A 434 -11.25 -2.14 -3.62
CA LEU A 434 -10.58 -3.41 -3.35
C LEU A 434 -10.98 -4.50 -4.35
N ALA A 435 -12.28 -4.59 -4.68
CA ALA A 435 -12.78 -5.53 -5.70
C ALA A 435 -12.13 -5.29 -7.06
N ARG A 436 -12.02 -4.02 -7.49
CA ARG A 436 -11.33 -3.65 -8.72
C ARG A 436 -9.86 -4.08 -8.70
N ALA A 437 -9.14 -3.82 -7.60
CA ALA A 437 -7.74 -4.19 -7.45
C ALA A 437 -7.56 -5.72 -7.53
N HIS A 438 -8.44 -6.49 -6.89
CA HIS A 438 -8.45 -7.94 -6.94
C HIS A 438 -8.83 -8.47 -8.32
N ALA A 439 -9.80 -7.86 -9.01
CA ALA A 439 -10.19 -8.24 -10.37
C ALA A 439 -9.09 -7.99 -11.42
N ARG A 440 -8.19 -7.00 -11.19
CA ARG A 440 -7.03 -6.74 -12.04
C ARG A 440 -5.91 -7.78 -11.87
N SER A 441 -5.82 -8.41 -10.70
CA SER A 441 -4.67 -9.21 -10.31
C SER A 441 -4.96 -10.71 -10.15
N GLY A 442 -6.23 -11.08 -9.97
CA GLY A 442 -6.67 -12.45 -9.76
C GLY A 442 -7.62 -12.98 -10.83
N ASP A 443 -8.11 -14.19 -10.58
CA ASP A 443 -9.15 -14.80 -11.41
C ASP A 443 -10.53 -14.26 -11.04
N ARG A 444 -10.94 -13.15 -11.67
CA ARG A 444 -12.19 -12.47 -11.38
C ARG A 444 -13.44 -13.31 -11.63
N ILE A 445 -13.38 -14.25 -12.60
CA ILE A 445 -14.52 -15.14 -12.92
C ILE A 445 -14.65 -16.20 -11.84
N ALA A 446 -13.56 -16.79 -11.41
CA ALA A 446 -13.55 -17.72 -10.29
C ALA A 446 -14.01 -17.05 -8.99
N LEU A 447 -13.54 -15.82 -8.71
CA LEU A 447 -13.96 -15.03 -7.56
C LEU A 447 -15.47 -14.69 -7.62
N ALA A 448 -15.98 -14.26 -8.77
CA ALA A 448 -17.41 -13.98 -8.96
C ALA A 448 -18.26 -15.23 -8.73
N THR A 449 -17.83 -16.39 -9.23
CA THR A 449 -18.51 -17.67 -9.03
C THR A 449 -18.44 -18.13 -7.56
N TYR A 450 -17.30 -17.93 -6.90
CA TYR A 450 -17.14 -18.25 -5.48
C TYR A 450 -18.09 -17.43 -4.61
N LEU A 451 -18.13 -16.11 -4.82
CA LEU A 451 -18.95 -15.18 -4.04
C LEU A 451 -20.45 -15.36 -4.29
N ASN A 452 -20.83 -15.65 -5.55
CA ASN A 452 -22.21 -15.76 -5.97
C ASN A 452 -23.05 -14.51 -5.60
N SER A 453 -24.36 -14.56 -5.78
CA SER A 453 -25.30 -13.46 -5.47
C SER A 453 -26.05 -13.62 -4.14
N ASP A 454 -25.76 -14.66 -3.37
CA ASP A 454 -26.39 -14.87 -2.05
C ASP A 454 -25.75 -14.04 -0.94
N ASP A 455 -26.37 -14.03 0.22
CA ASP A 455 -25.95 -13.22 1.37
C ASP A 455 -24.92 -13.92 2.28
N ALA A 456 -24.51 -15.15 1.93
CA ALA A 456 -23.64 -15.97 2.78
C ALA A 456 -22.30 -15.29 3.08
N PHE A 457 -21.66 -14.70 2.06
CA PHE A 457 -20.39 -14.01 2.24
C PHE A 457 -20.53 -12.67 3.00
N PRO A 458 -21.44 -11.74 2.65
CA PRO A 458 -21.61 -10.51 3.43
C PRO A 458 -21.94 -10.75 4.90
N GLU A 459 -22.80 -11.72 5.20
CA GLU A 459 -23.14 -12.11 6.56
C GLU A 459 -21.94 -12.66 7.32
N ALA A 460 -21.16 -13.53 6.67
CA ALA A 460 -19.90 -14.06 7.22
C ALA A 460 -18.91 -12.94 7.55
N MET A 461 -18.76 -11.91 6.70
CA MET A 461 -17.90 -10.78 6.98
C MET A 461 -18.37 -9.96 8.18
N ALA A 462 -19.68 -9.81 8.37
CA ALA A 462 -20.23 -9.12 9.54
C ALA A 462 -19.98 -9.89 10.85
N GLU A 463 -20.07 -11.21 10.82
CA GLU A 463 -19.76 -12.10 11.96
C GLU A 463 -18.25 -12.04 12.28
N TYR A 464 -17.40 -12.22 11.27
CA TYR A 464 -15.93 -12.17 11.40
C TYR A 464 -15.46 -10.83 11.97
N ALA A 465 -15.98 -9.71 11.45
CA ALA A 465 -15.56 -8.37 11.85
C ALA A 465 -15.81 -8.09 13.33
N GLU A 466 -16.95 -8.49 13.89
CA GLU A 466 -17.25 -8.33 15.32
C GLU A 466 -16.40 -9.26 16.18
N ALA A 467 -16.22 -10.52 15.77
CA ALA A 467 -15.35 -11.48 16.48
C ALA A 467 -13.88 -11.01 16.51
N TYR A 468 -13.39 -10.47 15.38
CA TYR A 468 -12.03 -9.92 15.33
C TYR A 468 -11.90 -8.61 16.12
N ALA A 469 -12.94 -7.78 16.17
CA ALA A 469 -12.95 -6.58 17.01
C ALA A 469 -12.82 -6.93 18.50
N ASP A 470 -13.50 -8.00 18.96
CA ASP A 470 -13.34 -8.52 20.34
C ASP A 470 -11.90 -8.99 20.60
N GLN A 471 -11.26 -9.65 19.63
CA GLN A 471 -9.87 -10.07 19.75
C GLN A 471 -8.92 -8.88 19.78
N ASN A 472 -9.13 -7.89 18.91
CA ASN A 472 -8.32 -6.67 18.89
C ASN A 472 -8.42 -5.88 20.21
N GLU A 473 -9.59 -5.84 20.86
CA GLU A 473 -9.73 -5.20 22.17
C GLU A 473 -8.93 -5.93 23.23
N ARG A 474 -8.97 -7.28 23.26
CA ARG A 474 -8.12 -8.06 24.18
C ARG A 474 -6.64 -7.78 23.95
N ASP A 475 -6.19 -7.78 22.70
CA ASP A 475 -4.79 -7.48 22.36
C ASP A 475 -4.38 -6.06 22.72
N TYR A 476 -5.28 -5.10 22.54
CA TYR A 476 -5.06 -3.71 22.90
C TYR A 476 -4.89 -3.54 24.42
N HIS A 477 -5.69 -4.23 25.23
CA HIS A 477 -5.51 -4.22 26.69
C HIS A 477 -4.19 -4.85 27.13
N VAL A 478 -3.75 -5.94 26.50
CA VAL A 478 -2.42 -6.53 26.75
C VAL A 478 -1.32 -5.54 26.39
N PHE A 479 -1.45 -4.83 25.27
CA PHE A 479 -0.51 -3.80 24.85
C PHE A 479 -0.48 -2.61 25.82
N LEU A 480 -1.65 -2.09 26.26
CA LEU A 480 -1.71 -1.01 27.24
C LEU A 480 -1.04 -1.39 28.56
N ASN A 481 -1.32 -2.58 29.08
CA ASN A 481 -0.66 -3.08 30.29
C ASN A 481 0.87 -3.17 30.14
N ALA A 482 1.37 -3.54 28.95
CA ALA A 482 2.81 -3.57 28.69
C ALA A 482 3.43 -2.15 28.68
N VAL A 483 2.68 -1.14 28.26
CA VAL A 483 3.10 0.26 28.34
C VAL A 483 3.06 0.76 29.80
N GLU A 484 1.96 0.52 30.51
CA GLU A 484 1.77 0.94 31.91
C GLU A 484 2.80 0.31 32.85
N THR A 485 3.19 -0.93 32.62
CA THR A 485 4.22 -1.64 33.42
C THR A 485 5.65 -1.28 33.01
N GLY A 486 5.83 -0.43 31.99
CA GLY A 486 7.14 0.00 31.50
C GLY A 486 7.88 -1.05 30.66
N ARG A 487 7.24 -2.17 30.28
CA ARG A 487 7.81 -3.16 29.34
C ARG A 487 8.00 -2.54 27.95
N LEU A 488 7.05 -1.71 27.51
CA LEU A 488 7.13 -0.94 26.27
C LEU A 488 7.22 0.54 26.58
N ALA A 489 8.24 1.24 26.07
CA ALA A 489 8.27 2.69 26.09
C ALA A 489 7.26 3.28 25.11
N ALA A 490 6.53 4.34 25.51
CA ALA A 490 5.58 5.06 24.68
C ALA A 490 5.65 6.56 24.96
N ASP A 491 5.85 7.35 23.92
CA ASP A 491 5.82 8.81 23.97
C ASP A 491 4.41 9.28 23.61
N THR A 492 3.72 9.94 24.53
CA THR A 492 2.33 10.42 24.39
C THR A 492 2.29 11.89 23.99
#